data_df65af055ed3c7eca895a36c2f53af62
#
_entry.id   df65af055ed3c7eca895a36c2f53af62
#
_cell.length_a   1.000
_cell.length_b   1.000
_cell.length_c   1.000
_cell.angle_alpha   90.00
_cell.angle_beta   90.00
_cell.angle_gamma   90.00
#
_symmetry.space_group_name_H-M   'P 1'
#
loop_
_entity.id
_entity.type
_entity.pdbx_description
1 polymer ?
#
loop_
_entity_poly.entity_id
_entity_poly.type
_entity_poly.pdbx_seq_one_letter_code
_entity_poly.pdbx_strand_id
1 'polypeptide(L)'
;DTEDGRKLKEYLESFDDLEMYCAAEFGIGLNTISKCRGASYIEDESAFGTFHIGFGRNLALGGSHNARGHFDLVTHNPTIIVDDKVIMKDGHAKAIQPIEWGVL
;
A
#
# COMPACT_ATOMS: atom_id res chain seq x y z
N ASP A 1 -7.75 -14.46 14.99
CA ASP A 1 -8.13 -13.50 16.05
C ASP A 1 -6.91 -13.20 16.92
N THR A 2 -6.09 -12.23 16.48
CA THR A 2 -4.85 -11.81 17.12
C THR A 2 -5.05 -10.53 17.92
N GLU A 3 -4.14 -10.22 18.86
CA GLU A 3 -4.15 -8.95 19.59
C GLU A 3 -4.01 -7.76 18.63
N ASP A 4 -3.11 -7.84 17.64
CA ASP A 4 -2.93 -6.78 16.65
C ASP A 4 -4.16 -6.61 15.76
N GLY A 5 -4.84 -7.70 15.41
CA GLY A 5 -6.09 -7.63 14.67
C GLY A 5 -7.21 -6.94 15.46
N ARG A 6 -7.27 -7.14 16.78
CA ARG A 6 -8.21 -6.42 17.64
C ARG A 6 -7.89 -4.93 17.73
N LYS A 7 -6.61 -4.58 17.90
CA LYS A 7 -6.15 -3.18 17.92
C LYS A 7 -6.48 -2.46 16.61
N LEU A 8 -6.25 -3.12 15.47
CA LEU A 8 -6.60 -2.56 14.16
C LEU A 8 -8.11 -2.33 14.05
N LYS A 9 -8.91 -3.31 14.46
CA LYS A 9 -10.37 -3.19 14.46
C LYS A 9 -10.82 -2.00 15.32
N GLU A 10 -10.37 -1.90 16.57
CA GLU A 10 -10.67 -0.81 17.48
C GLU A 10 -10.26 0.55 16.90
N TYR A 11 -9.09 0.61 16.26
CA TYR A 11 -8.62 1.81 15.59
C TYR A 11 -9.58 2.25 14.47
N LEU A 12 -9.97 1.35 13.59
CA LEU A 12 -10.89 1.65 12.50
C LEU A 12 -12.29 2.02 13.01
N GLU A 13 -12.80 1.32 14.02
CA GLU A 13 -14.08 1.61 14.66
C GLU A 13 -14.11 2.99 15.35
N SER A 14 -12.96 3.47 15.83
CA SER A 14 -12.86 4.76 16.51
C SER A 14 -13.22 5.96 15.62
N PHE A 15 -13.16 5.80 14.30
CA PHE A 15 -13.55 6.84 13.36
C PHE A 15 -15.07 7.01 13.24
N ASP A 16 -15.85 6.01 13.65
CA ASP A 16 -17.33 5.99 13.49
C ASP A 16 -17.73 6.35 12.03
N ASP A 17 -17.10 5.69 11.07
CA ASP A 17 -17.23 5.97 9.66
C ASP A 17 -17.05 4.69 8.85
N LEU A 18 -18.10 4.21 8.22
CA LEU A 18 -18.07 2.98 7.42
C LEU A 18 -17.15 3.08 6.19
N GLU A 19 -16.90 4.27 5.68
CA GLU A 19 -15.97 4.47 4.57
C GLU A 19 -14.52 4.16 4.93
N MET A 20 -14.19 4.09 6.23
CA MET A 20 -12.88 3.62 6.69
C MET A 20 -12.56 2.18 6.30
N TYR A 21 -13.58 1.37 5.97
CA TYR A 21 -13.41 -0.02 5.55
C TYR A 21 -13.33 -0.19 4.03
N CYS A 22 -13.45 0.89 3.27
CA CYS A 22 -13.33 0.83 1.81
C CYS A 22 -11.86 0.73 1.39
N ALA A 23 -11.55 -0.21 0.49
CA ALA A 23 -10.26 -0.24 -0.18
C ALA A 23 -10.15 0.98 -1.09
N ALA A 24 -9.20 1.85 -0.79
CA ALA A 24 -9.09 3.18 -1.37
C ALA A 24 -7.88 3.33 -2.29
N GLU A 25 -6.85 2.51 -2.06
CA GLU A 25 -5.56 2.63 -2.72
C GLU A 25 -4.88 1.27 -2.87
N PHE A 26 -4.17 1.10 -3.99
CA PHE A 26 -3.17 0.05 -4.17
C PHE A 26 -1.84 0.70 -4.51
N GLY A 27 -0.78 0.29 -3.82
CA GLY A 27 0.54 0.81 -4.07
C GLY A 27 1.62 -0.26 -4.13
N ILE A 28 2.62 -0.01 -4.95
CA ILE A 28 3.80 -0.86 -5.10
C ILE A 28 5.02 -0.03 -4.77
N GLY A 29 5.83 -0.48 -3.82
CA GLY A 29 7.08 0.18 -3.47
C GLY A 29 8.16 -0.11 -4.49
N LEU A 30 8.75 0.94 -5.06
CA LEU A 30 9.78 0.85 -6.10
C LEU A 30 11.05 1.62 -5.76
N ASN A 31 11.13 2.22 -4.58
CA ASN A 31 12.30 2.98 -4.15
C ASN A 31 13.36 2.05 -3.56
N THR A 32 14.46 1.89 -4.28
CA THR A 32 15.57 1.01 -3.87
C THR A 32 16.39 1.54 -2.69
N ILE A 33 16.21 2.81 -2.33
CA ILE A 33 16.91 3.44 -1.19
C ILE A 33 16.11 3.31 0.10
N SER A 34 14.78 3.40 0.02
CA SER A 34 13.87 3.23 1.16
C SER A 34 13.95 1.83 1.75
N LYS A 35 13.75 1.74 3.06
CA LYS A 35 13.75 0.46 3.80
C LYS A 35 12.45 0.31 4.58
N CYS A 36 11.82 -0.84 4.44
CA CYS A 36 10.64 -1.20 5.20
C CYS A 36 11.06 -1.73 6.57
N ARG A 37 11.01 -0.88 7.60
CA ARG A 37 11.49 -1.17 8.96
C ARG A 37 10.41 -1.03 10.03
N GLY A 38 9.20 -0.59 9.65
CA GLY A 38 8.14 -0.30 10.61
C GLY A 38 8.33 0.99 11.38
N ALA A 39 9.23 1.87 10.94
CA ALA A 39 9.52 3.13 11.62
C ALA A 39 8.79 4.34 11.02
N SER A 40 8.49 4.28 9.73
CA SER A 40 7.77 5.33 8.99
C SER A 40 6.94 4.69 7.88
N TYR A 41 5.63 4.88 7.92
CA TYR A 41 4.74 4.30 6.89
C TYR A 41 5.07 4.81 5.49
N ILE A 42 5.47 6.07 5.33
CA ILE A 42 5.86 6.66 4.04
C ILE A 42 7.10 5.95 3.48
N GLU A 43 8.08 5.66 4.31
CA GLU A 43 9.27 4.93 3.90
C GLU A 43 8.94 3.46 3.61
N ASP A 44 8.17 2.83 4.48
CA ASP A 44 7.81 1.42 4.38
C ASP A 44 7.02 1.13 3.09
N GLU A 45 6.02 1.96 2.77
CA GLU A 45 5.19 1.79 1.57
C GLU A 45 5.94 2.07 0.27
N SER A 46 7.02 2.86 0.34
CA SER A 46 7.83 3.23 -0.82
C SER A 46 8.95 2.23 -1.12
N ALA A 47 9.35 1.42 -0.15
CA ALA A 47 10.48 0.53 -0.28
C ALA A 47 10.29 -0.50 -1.40
N PHE A 48 11.34 -0.71 -2.19
CA PHE A 48 11.30 -1.69 -3.28
C PHE A 48 10.93 -3.08 -2.76
N GLY A 49 9.99 -3.73 -3.46
CA GLY A 49 9.53 -5.06 -3.08
C GLY A 49 8.46 -5.08 -2.00
N THR A 50 7.77 -3.97 -1.80
CA THR A 50 6.58 -3.90 -0.94
C THR A 50 5.32 -3.68 -1.75
N PHE A 51 4.21 -4.00 -1.14
CA PHE A 51 2.87 -3.71 -1.63
C PHE A 51 2.04 -3.17 -0.48
N HIS A 52 1.20 -2.19 -0.73
CA HIS A 52 0.27 -1.71 0.29
C HIS A 52 -1.15 -1.56 -0.24
N ILE A 53 -2.09 -1.69 0.69
CA ILE A 53 -3.50 -1.38 0.49
C ILE A 53 -3.85 -0.26 1.46
N GLY A 54 -4.33 0.86 0.92
CA GLY A 54 -4.88 1.95 1.69
C GLY A 54 -6.39 1.78 1.87
N PHE A 55 -6.87 2.06 3.06
CA PHE A 55 -8.29 2.06 3.42
C PHE A 55 -8.73 3.48 3.75
N GLY A 56 -9.98 3.80 3.43
CA GLY A 56 -10.62 5.04 3.81
C GLY A 56 -10.58 6.14 2.74
N ARG A 57 -10.04 7.30 3.07
CA ARG A 57 -10.07 8.49 2.23
C ARG A 57 -9.14 8.39 1.03
N ASN A 58 -9.64 8.69 -0.17
CA ASN A 58 -8.85 8.69 -1.40
C ASN A 58 -9.13 9.88 -2.35
N LEU A 59 -9.69 10.95 -1.84
CA LEU A 59 -10.00 12.13 -2.69
C LEU A 59 -8.75 12.72 -3.34
N ALA A 60 -7.63 12.76 -2.64
CA ALA A 60 -6.37 13.28 -3.16
C ALA A 60 -5.80 12.42 -4.31
N LEU A 61 -6.22 11.16 -4.40
CA LEU A 61 -5.82 10.22 -5.45
C LEU A 61 -6.82 10.19 -6.64
N GLY A 62 -7.83 11.05 -6.60
CA GLY A 62 -8.87 11.11 -7.64
C GLY A 62 -10.04 10.14 -7.40
N GLY A 63 -10.12 9.54 -6.24
CA GLY A 63 -11.23 8.67 -5.84
C GLY A 63 -12.43 9.44 -5.30
N SER A 64 -13.45 8.71 -4.86
CA SER A 64 -14.71 9.27 -4.36
C SER A 64 -14.97 9.02 -2.87
N HIS A 65 -14.09 8.29 -2.18
CA HIS A 65 -14.24 8.01 -0.75
C HIS A 65 -13.79 9.19 0.09
N ASN A 66 -14.73 9.78 0.82
CA ASN A 66 -14.50 10.92 1.71
C ASN A 66 -14.51 10.48 3.18
N ALA A 67 -13.79 9.42 3.50
CA ALA A 67 -13.66 8.94 4.87
C ALA A 67 -12.95 9.97 5.77
N ARG A 68 -13.12 9.81 7.08
CA ARG A 68 -12.51 10.66 8.09
C ARG A 68 -11.00 10.46 8.22
N GLY A 69 -10.48 9.33 7.74
CA GLY A 69 -9.06 9.00 7.78
C GLY A 69 -8.60 8.16 6.62
N HIS A 70 -7.33 7.80 6.66
CA HIS A 70 -6.67 6.92 5.71
C HIS A 70 -5.67 6.04 6.45
N PHE A 71 -5.64 4.75 6.12
CA PHE A 71 -4.78 3.78 6.79
C PHE A 71 -4.19 2.81 5.79
N ASP A 72 -2.86 2.64 5.81
CA ASP A 72 -2.13 1.75 4.91
C ASP A 72 -1.66 0.48 5.62
N LEU A 73 -1.88 -0.65 4.97
CA LEU A 73 -1.30 -1.94 5.34
C LEU A 73 -0.21 -2.30 4.35
N VAL A 74 1.03 -2.32 4.82
CA VAL A 74 2.20 -2.63 4.01
C VAL A 74 2.59 -4.09 4.19
N THR A 75 2.83 -4.78 3.07
CA THR A 75 3.29 -6.17 3.05
C THR A 75 4.66 -6.28 2.40
N HIS A 76 5.46 -7.23 2.88
CA HIS A 76 6.78 -7.55 2.33
C HIS A 76 6.72 -8.65 1.29
N ASN A 77 7.61 -8.58 0.33
CA ASN A 77 7.88 -9.66 -0.63
C ASN A 77 6.61 -10.23 -1.28
N PRO A 78 5.68 -9.39 -1.78
CA PRO A 78 4.48 -9.87 -2.39
C PRO A 78 4.75 -10.51 -3.75
N THR A 79 3.83 -11.38 -4.16
CA THR A 79 3.67 -11.76 -5.56
C THR A 79 2.45 -11.03 -6.09
N ILE A 80 2.62 -10.24 -7.14
CA ILE A 80 1.56 -9.43 -7.75
C ILE A 80 1.32 -9.91 -9.17
N ILE A 81 0.08 -10.23 -9.45
CA ILE A 81 -0.37 -10.74 -10.75
C ILE A 81 -1.44 -9.78 -11.27
N VAL A 82 -1.26 -9.30 -12.50
CA VAL A 82 -2.23 -8.44 -13.19
C VAL A 82 -2.54 -9.08 -14.54
N ASP A 83 -3.80 -9.37 -14.79
CA ASP A 83 -4.28 -10.02 -16.03
C ASP A 83 -3.43 -11.24 -16.41
N ASP A 84 -3.28 -12.16 -15.47
CA ASP A 84 -2.48 -13.40 -15.59
C ASP A 84 -0.96 -13.19 -15.80
N LYS A 85 -0.48 -11.95 -15.73
CA LYS A 85 0.95 -11.64 -15.80
C LYS A 85 1.51 -11.36 -14.41
N VAL A 86 2.58 -12.07 -14.07
CA VAL A 86 3.35 -11.79 -12.85
C VAL A 86 4.18 -10.53 -13.08
N ILE A 87 3.84 -9.45 -12.38
CA ILE A 87 4.59 -8.18 -12.44
C ILE A 87 5.61 -8.06 -11.31
N MET A 88 5.36 -8.74 -10.20
CA MET A 88 6.29 -8.85 -9.08
C MET A 88 6.20 -10.27 -8.51
N LYS A 89 7.33 -10.87 -8.19
CA LYS A 89 7.40 -12.20 -7.56
C LYS A 89 8.35 -12.14 -6.36
N ASP A 90 7.82 -12.53 -5.19
CA ASP A 90 8.56 -12.56 -3.93
C ASP A 90 9.31 -11.22 -3.67
N GLY A 91 8.68 -10.10 -3.99
CA GLY A 91 9.25 -8.76 -3.85
C GLY A 91 10.21 -8.34 -4.96
N HIS A 92 10.37 -9.14 -6.02
CA HIS A 92 11.21 -8.82 -7.17
C HIS A 92 10.35 -8.42 -8.37
N ALA A 93 10.50 -7.18 -8.83
CA ALA A 93 9.80 -6.68 -10.01
C ALA A 93 10.30 -7.37 -11.28
N LYS A 94 9.37 -7.94 -12.07
CA LYS A 94 9.70 -8.67 -13.28
C LYS A 94 9.35 -7.93 -14.57
N ALA A 95 8.34 -7.08 -14.53
CA ALA A 95 7.80 -6.41 -15.70
C ALA A 95 8.07 -4.91 -15.72
N ILE A 96 8.72 -4.37 -14.69
CA ILE A 96 9.01 -2.94 -14.60
C ILE A 96 10.41 -2.72 -15.17
N GLN A 97 10.44 -2.07 -16.33
CA GLN A 97 11.70 -1.62 -16.92
C GLN A 97 12.16 -0.35 -16.22
N PRO A 98 13.47 -0.19 -15.93
CA PRO A 98 13.98 1.07 -15.44
C PRO A 98 13.65 2.19 -16.43
N ILE A 99 13.06 3.27 -15.93
CA ILE A 99 12.89 4.47 -16.73
C ILE A 99 14.24 5.17 -16.76
N GLU A 100 14.83 5.27 -17.94
CA GLU A 100 16.03 6.08 -18.15
C GLU A 100 15.61 7.57 -18.19
N TRP A 101 15.75 8.25 -17.07
CA TRP A 101 15.52 9.67 -16.97
C TRP A 101 16.57 10.42 -17.77
N GLY A 102 16.20 11.02 -18.86
CA GLY A 102 17.09 11.77 -19.75
C GLY A 102 16.89 11.45 -21.22
N VAL A 103 16.03 10.47 -21.49
CA VAL A 103 15.62 10.07 -22.86
C VAL A 103 14.25 10.66 -23.22
N LEU A 104 13.67 11.39 -22.29
CA LEU A 104 12.38 12.05 -22.50
C LEU A 104 12.54 13.37 -23.27
#